data_0cfad1750ac2d1ae9e5fe0f0d6e99ca8
#
_entry.id   0cfad1750ac2d1ae9e5fe0f0d6e99ca8
#
_cell.length_a   1.000
_cell.length_b   1.000
_cell.length_c   1.000
_cell.angle_alpha   90.00
_cell.angle_beta   90.00
_cell.angle_gamma   90.00
#
_symmetry.space_group_name_H-M   'P 1'
#
loop_
_entity.id
_entity.type
_entity.pdbx_description
1 polymer ?
#
loop_
_entity_poly.entity_id
_entity_poly.type
_entity_poly.pdbx_seq_one_letter_code
_entity_poly.pdbx_strand_id
1 'polypeptide(L)'
;MIDYVPISHRDNETGTKLFEILMPRFGLGVWQMDDNECKSSILHALDNGYRLIDTATAYGNENAVGEAIRSSKIPRDEIFVVTKLRRVHATGFDETISQCRESLQRLGLDYVDLYLVHAPPENISVRGDVWEAMEACLKLGLTRSIGVSNYGISHLENMKEYATILPSVNQIEVHPWLQRLDLRQANEEIGAITMGYSPLARGHRVTDPALASIAQSIGCTPAQAAIKWVYDTGSITIPKSSNPERIIENKESLNIDISNFIEDFSLLEESYISGWNPTIEP
;
A
#
# COMPACT_ATOMS: atom_id res chain seq x y z
N MET A 1 2.45 18.97 5.71
CA MET A 1 1.75 18.03 6.65
C MET A 1 1.26 16.86 5.81
N ILE A 2 1.23 15.63 6.32
CA ILE A 2 0.66 14.49 5.59
C ILE A 2 -0.86 14.58 5.68
N ASP A 3 -1.53 14.47 4.54
CA ASP A 3 -2.98 14.42 4.48
C ASP A 3 -3.49 13.03 4.84
N TYR A 4 -4.73 12.97 5.30
CA TYR A 4 -5.46 11.74 5.57
C TYR A 4 -6.59 11.59 4.57
N VAL A 5 -6.88 10.35 4.21
CA VAL A 5 -8.01 9.99 3.35
C VAL A 5 -8.89 8.97 4.08
N PRO A 6 -10.22 9.10 4.00
CA PRO A 6 -11.11 8.08 4.50
C PRO A 6 -11.02 6.82 3.63
N ILE A 7 -10.66 5.68 4.22
CA ILE A 7 -10.82 4.38 3.60
C ILE A 7 -12.11 3.76 4.13
N SER A 8 -12.99 3.40 3.21
CA SER A 8 -14.36 3.01 3.55
C SER A 8 -14.60 1.54 3.22
N HIS A 9 -15.35 0.86 4.09
CA HIS A 9 -15.92 -0.44 3.80
C HIS A 9 -17.35 -0.29 3.29
N ARG A 10 -17.66 -0.99 2.23
CA ARG A 10 -18.99 -1.01 1.63
C ARG A 10 -19.56 -2.42 1.65
N ASP A 11 -20.85 -2.50 1.91
CA ASP A 11 -21.63 -3.70 1.67
C ASP A 11 -21.68 -3.98 0.17
N ASN A 12 -21.38 -5.20 -0.24
CA ASN A 12 -21.25 -5.55 -1.65
C ASN A 12 -22.62 -5.59 -2.36
N GLU A 13 -23.68 -5.99 -1.66
CA GLU A 13 -25.02 -6.12 -2.25
C GLU A 13 -25.69 -4.75 -2.47
N THR A 14 -25.58 -3.88 -1.46
CA THR A 14 -26.29 -2.59 -1.44
C THR A 14 -25.41 -1.40 -1.83
N GLY A 15 -24.10 -1.54 -1.86
CA GLY A 15 -23.13 -0.45 -2.04
C GLY A 15 -23.07 0.52 -0.84
N THR A 16 -23.84 0.24 0.22
CA THR A 16 -23.92 1.12 1.39
C THR A 16 -22.59 1.17 2.15
N LYS A 17 -22.13 2.37 2.49
CA LYS A 17 -20.98 2.54 3.37
C LYS A 17 -21.30 2.03 4.77
N LEU A 18 -20.54 1.04 5.24
CA LEU A 18 -20.70 0.45 6.57
C LEU A 18 -19.97 1.28 7.64
N PHE A 19 -18.72 1.58 7.40
CA PHE A 19 -17.87 2.41 8.25
C PHE A 19 -16.65 2.90 7.47
N GLU A 20 -15.90 3.82 8.06
CA GLU A 20 -14.63 4.32 7.51
C GLU A 20 -13.62 4.59 8.61
N ILE A 21 -12.34 4.54 8.26
CA ILE A 21 -11.23 5.00 9.10
C ILE A 21 -10.34 5.95 8.30
N LEU A 22 -9.65 6.84 8.99
CA LEU A 22 -8.70 7.75 8.34
C LEU A 22 -7.34 7.07 8.17
N MET A 23 -6.80 7.09 6.96
CA MET A 23 -5.49 6.56 6.61
C MET A 23 -4.57 7.67 6.10
N PRO A 24 -3.30 7.76 6.57
CA PRO A 24 -2.35 8.72 6.00
C PRO A 24 -2.11 8.43 4.52
N ARG A 25 -2.12 9.45 3.67
CA ARG A 25 -1.89 9.29 2.22
C ARG A 25 -0.44 9.06 1.84
N PHE A 26 0.48 9.20 2.80
CA PHE A 26 1.91 9.02 2.57
C PHE A 26 2.55 8.19 3.68
N GLY A 27 3.34 7.18 3.31
CA GLY A 27 3.94 6.26 4.26
C GLY A 27 5.32 5.75 3.83
N LEU A 28 5.91 4.92 4.69
CA LEU A 28 7.16 4.22 4.44
C LEU A 28 6.90 2.74 4.14
N GLY A 29 7.31 2.26 2.95
CA GLY A 29 7.43 0.84 2.66
C GLY A 29 8.76 0.29 3.17
N VAL A 30 8.75 -0.92 3.76
CA VAL A 30 9.96 -1.53 4.33
C VAL A 30 10.39 -2.83 3.63
N TRP A 31 9.92 -3.06 2.40
CA TRP A 31 10.33 -4.23 1.62
C TRP A 31 11.84 -4.27 1.38
N GLN A 32 12.45 -5.45 1.51
CA GLN A 32 13.90 -5.68 1.37
C GLN A 32 14.77 -4.85 2.35
N MET A 33 14.27 -4.55 3.53
CA MET A 33 15.10 -4.07 4.62
C MET A 33 15.41 -5.23 5.57
N ASP A 34 16.67 -5.36 5.99
CA ASP A 34 17.00 -6.21 7.13
C ASP A 34 16.45 -5.60 8.43
N ASP A 35 16.52 -6.36 9.53
CA ASP A 35 15.93 -5.94 10.81
C ASP A 35 16.50 -4.61 11.34
N ASN A 36 17.81 -4.38 11.18
CA ASN A 36 18.45 -3.17 11.67
C ASN A 36 18.08 -1.96 10.80
N GLU A 37 18.16 -2.12 9.47
CA GLU A 37 17.73 -1.09 8.51
C GLU A 37 16.25 -0.76 8.71
N CYS A 38 15.40 -1.78 8.88
CA CYS A 38 13.97 -1.63 9.07
C CYS A 38 13.68 -0.79 10.32
N LYS A 39 14.23 -1.20 11.47
CA LYS A 39 14.03 -0.49 12.74
C LYS A 39 14.52 0.95 12.69
N SER A 40 15.75 1.17 12.22
CA SER A 40 16.33 2.53 12.16
C SER A 40 15.57 3.44 11.19
N SER A 41 15.17 2.93 10.01
CA SER A 41 14.42 3.69 9.02
C SER A 41 13.03 4.07 9.51
N ILE A 42 12.32 3.16 10.19
CA ILE A 42 11.01 3.44 10.77
C ILE A 42 11.10 4.52 11.84
N LEU A 43 12.05 4.39 12.80
CA LEU A 43 12.24 5.40 13.84
C LEU A 43 12.52 6.77 13.22
N HIS A 44 13.44 6.82 12.25
CA HIS A 44 13.77 8.07 11.55
C HIS A 44 12.56 8.65 10.80
N ALA A 45 11.77 7.81 10.12
CA ALA A 45 10.56 8.25 9.43
C ALA A 45 9.50 8.80 10.42
N LEU A 46 9.27 8.11 11.53
CA LEU A 46 8.33 8.54 12.57
C LEU A 46 8.74 9.88 13.20
N ASP A 47 10.03 10.06 13.49
CA ASP A 47 10.58 11.32 14.01
C ASP A 47 10.43 12.48 13.02
N ASN A 48 10.39 12.17 11.70
CA ASN A 48 10.15 13.12 10.63
C ASN A 48 8.67 13.22 10.23
N GLY A 49 7.76 12.72 11.08
CA GLY A 49 6.31 12.92 10.95
C GLY A 49 5.61 11.96 9.98
N TYR A 50 6.24 10.86 9.57
CA TYR A 50 5.50 9.74 8.96
C TYR A 50 4.57 9.11 10.00
N ARG A 51 3.43 8.58 9.53
CA ARG A 51 2.45 7.90 10.38
C ARG A 51 1.88 6.63 9.76
N LEU A 52 2.38 6.24 8.57
CA LEU A 52 1.99 5.01 7.87
C LEU A 52 3.24 4.17 7.62
N ILE A 53 3.21 2.91 8.09
CA ILE A 53 4.27 1.92 7.89
C ILE A 53 3.67 0.70 7.18
N ASP A 54 4.23 0.34 6.03
CA ASP A 54 3.80 -0.80 5.22
C ASP A 54 4.82 -1.93 5.25
N THR A 55 4.43 -3.06 5.82
CA THR A 55 5.18 -4.31 5.83
C THR A 55 4.35 -5.47 5.27
N ALA A 56 4.87 -6.70 5.36
CA ALA A 56 4.17 -7.93 5.00
C ALA A 56 4.85 -9.16 5.66
N THR A 57 4.10 -10.22 5.88
CA THR A 57 4.66 -11.53 6.29
C THR A 57 5.80 -11.98 5.37
N ALA A 58 5.65 -11.75 4.05
CA ALA A 58 6.65 -12.14 3.06
C ALA A 58 7.99 -11.40 3.16
N TYR A 59 8.04 -10.26 3.87
CA TYR A 59 9.27 -9.46 3.99
C TYR A 59 10.19 -9.98 5.09
N GLY A 60 9.65 -10.74 6.05
CA GLY A 60 10.41 -11.34 7.14
C GLY A 60 10.84 -10.35 8.23
N ASN A 61 10.38 -9.11 8.20
CA ASN A 61 10.81 -8.03 9.09
C ASN A 61 9.73 -7.49 10.04
N GLU A 62 8.60 -8.21 10.19
CA GLU A 62 7.51 -7.79 11.07
C GLU A 62 7.96 -7.61 12.53
N ASN A 63 8.91 -8.42 13.02
CA ASN A 63 9.48 -8.24 14.37
C ASN A 63 10.16 -6.89 14.51
N ALA A 64 11.00 -6.51 13.55
CA ALA A 64 11.72 -5.23 13.57
C ALA A 64 10.74 -4.03 13.45
N VAL A 65 9.67 -4.17 12.65
CA VAL A 65 8.59 -3.17 12.58
C VAL A 65 7.94 -2.98 13.94
N GLY A 66 7.55 -4.08 14.60
CA GLY A 66 6.94 -4.03 15.92
C GLY A 66 7.86 -3.44 16.99
N GLU A 67 9.14 -3.79 16.97
CA GLU A 67 10.13 -3.19 17.85
C GLU A 67 10.31 -1.68 17.64
N ALA A 68 10.34 -1.23 16.38
CA ALA A 68 10.44 0.19 16.06
C ALA A 68 9.23 0.96 16.59
N ILE A 69 8.01 0.44 16.37
CA ILE A 69 6.76 1.06 16.85
C ILE A 69 6.77 1.17 18.38
N ARG A 70 7.06 0.08 19.09
CA ARG A 70 7.11 0.08 20.56
C ARG A 70 8.23 0.95 21.13
N SER A 71 9.33 1.10 20.40
CA SER A 71 10.46 1.97 20.80
C SER A 71 10.23 3.43 20.49
N SER A 72 9.27 3.74 19.61
CA SER A 72 8.90 5.11 19.29
C SER A 72 8.19 5.76 20.49
N LYS A 73 8.23 7.08 20.56
CA LYS A 73 7.50 7.86 21.59
C LYS A 73 6.09 8.22 21.13
N ILE A 74 5.66 7.71 19.96
CA ILE A 74 4.37 8.04 19.34
C ILE A 74 3.34 7.04 19.85
N PRO A 75 2.16 7.47 20.29
CA PRO A 75 1.07 6.57 20.64
C PRO A 75 0.72 5.60 19.51
N ARG A 76 0.38 4.34 19.86
CA ARG A 76 0.08 3.29 18.87
C ARG A 76 -1.06 3.69 17.92
N ASP A 77 -2.06 4.38 18.44
CA ASP A 77 -3.23 4.84 17.69
C ASP A 77 -2.96 5.99 16.72
N GLU A 78 -1.79 6.63 16.83
CA GLU A 78 -1.32 7.62 15.86
C GLU A 78 -0.49 6.99 14.72
N ILE A 79 -0.12 5.70 14.80
CA ILE A 79 0.66 5.00 13.77
C ILE A 79 -0.25 4.03 13.02
N PHE A 80 -0.37 4.22 11.72
CA PHE A 80 -1.11 3.34 10.83
C PHE A 80 -0.19 2.21 10.32
N VAL A 81 -0.49 0.97 10.69
CA VAL A 81 0.34 -0.20 10.36
C VAL A 81 -0.39 -1.09 9.37
N VAL A 82 0.28 -1.39 8.26
CA VAL A 82 -0.18 -2.32 7.23
C VAL A 82 0.68 -3.57 7.24
N THR A 83 0.05 -4.74 7.26
CA THR A 83 0.71 -6.00 6.94
C THR A 83 -0.16 -6.84 6.00
N LYS A 84 0.39 -7.95 5.48
CA LYS A 84 -0.23 -8.68 4.38
C LYS A 84 -0.13 -10.19 4.58
N LEU A 85 -1.23 -10.89 4.29
CA LEU A 85 -1.28 -12.34 4.17
C LEU A 85 -0.42 -12.78 2.98
N ARG A 86 0.62 -13.57 3.23
CA ARG A 86 1.46 -14.10 2.16
C ARG A 86 0.66 -15.04 1.25
N ARG A 87 0.81 -14.91 -0.08
CA ARG A 87 0.05 -15.66 -1.08
C ARG A 87 0.04 -17.18 -0.84
N VAL A 88 1.20 -17.75 -0.49
CA VAL A 88 1.32 -19.22 -0.23
C VAL A 88 0.57 -19.69 1.01
N HIS A 89 0.14 -18.80 1.89
CA HIS A 89 -0.68 -19.07 3.06
C HIS A 89 -2.15 -18.68 2.86
N ALA A 90 -2.50 -18.14 1.72
CA ALA A 90 -3.88 -17.83 1.35
C ALA A 90 -4.58 -19.10 0.82
N THR A 91 -4.76 -20.09 1.69
CA THR A 91 -5.20 -21.45 1.34
C THR A 91 -6.59 -21.81 1.88
N GLY A 92 -7.23 -20.91 2.62
CA GLY A 92 -8.58 -21.08 3.16
C GLY A 92 -8.81 -20.27 4.44
N PHE A 93 -9.97 -20.51 5.06
CA PHE A 93 -10.47 -19.71 6.19
C PHE A 93 -9.57 -19.78 7.43
N ASP A 94 -9.34 -20.99 7.98
CA ASP A 94 -8.62 -21.17 9.23
C ASP A 94 -7.15 -20.71 9.14
N GLU A 95 -6.48 -21.02 8.02
CA GLU A 95 -5.11 -20.60 7.79
C GLU A 95 -4.99 -19.09 7.72
N THR A 96 -5.91 -18.39 7.05
CA THR A 96 -5.91 -16.95 6.96
C THR A 96 -6.00 -16.28 8.33
N ILE A 97 -6.90 -16.75 9.21
CA ILE A 97 -7.02 -16.25 10.59
C ILE A 97 -5.76 -16.55 11.39
N SER A 98 -5.21 -17.77 11.27
CA SER A 98 -3.97 -18.15 11.95
C SER A 98 -2.82 -17.23 11.55
N GLN A 99 -2.63 -16.99 10.27
CA GLN A 99 -1.58 -16.11 9.74
C GLN A 99 -1.74 -14.65 10.17
N CYS A 100 -2.96 -14.14 10.28
CA CYS A 100 -3.21 -12.82 10.85
C CYS A 100 -2.73 -12.74 12.31
N ARG A 101 -3.08 -13.74 13.14
CA ARG A 101 -2.65 -13.80 14.55
C ARG A 101 -1.14 -13.95 14.69
N GLU A 102 -0.49 -14.75 13.84
CA GLU A 102 0.95 -14.88 13.80
C GLU A 102 1.65 -13.58 13.42
N SER A 103 1.12 -12.82 12.45
CA SER A 103 1.61 -11.48 12.12
C SER A 103 1.52 -10.54 13.31
N LEU A 104 0.39 -10.52 14.02
CA LEU A 104 0.21 -9.73 15.24
C LEU A 104 1.22 -10.15 16.33
N GLN A 105 1.48 -11.45 16.49
CA GLN A 105 2.47 -11.96 17.43
C GLN A 105 3.89 -11.48 17.06
N ARG A 106 4.29 -11.57 15.77
CA ARG A 106 5.59 -11.06 15.30
C ARG A 106 5.72 -9.56 15.48
N LEU A 107 4.69 -8.79 15.14
CA LEU A 107 4.62 -7.35 15.36
C LEU A 107 4.59 -6.99 16.86
N GLY A 108 4.11 -7.89 17.73
CA GLY A 108 3.84 -7.61 19.14
C GLY A 108 2.81 -6.52 19.33
N LEU A 109 1.74 -6.55 18.52
CA LEU A 109 0.62 -5.62 18.50
C LEU A 109 -0.69 -6.38 18.72
N ASP A 110 -1.69 -5.70 19.31
CA ASP A 110 -3.02 -6.28 19.50
C ASP A 110 -3.86 -6.22 18.20
N TYR A 111 -3.57 -5.27 17.33
CA TYR A 111 -4.22 -5.10 16.03
C TYR A 111 -3.29 -4.44 15.01
N VAL A 112 -3.60 -4.62 13.72
CA VAL A 112 -3.08 -3.78 12.63
C VAL A 112 -4.19 -2.87 12.10
N ASP A 113 -3.81 -1.77 11.47
CA ASP A 113 -4.80 -0.82 10.93
C ASP A 113 -5.37 -1.29 9.60
N LEU A 114 -4.55 -1.99 8.78
CA LEU A 114 -4.97 -2.57 7.52
C LEU A 114 -4.30 -3.94 7.31
N TYR A 115 -5.10 -4.95 7.04
CA TYR A 115 -4.64 -6.28 6.65
C TYR A 115 -5.01 -6.55 5.19
N LEU A 116 -4.02 -6.92 4.37
CA LEU A 116 -4.20 -7.13 2.93
C LEU A 116 -3.97 -8.59 2.54
N VAL A 117 -4.74 -9.11 1.60
CA VAL A 117 -4.32 -10.28 0.81
C VAL A 117 -3.22 -9.81 -0.14
N HIS A 118 -2.00 -10.37 -0.02
CA HIS A 118 -0.79 -9.83 -0.70
C HIS A 118 -0.82 -9.97 -2.22
N ALA A 119 -1.50 -11.00 -2.73
CA ALA A 119 -1.84 -11.19 -4.14
C ALA A 119 -3.01 -12.18 -4.24
N PRO A 120 -3.72 -12.24 -5.38
CA PRO A 120 -4.78 -13.21 -5.57
C PRO A 120 -4.29 -14.63 -5.28
N PRO A 121 -5.01 -15.43 -4.48
CA PRO A 121 -4.67 -16.85 -4.28
C PRO A 121 -4.60 -17.58 -5.63
N GLU A 122 -3.58 -18.42 -5.82
CA GLU A 122 -3.39 -19.19 -7.06
C GLU A 122 -4.57 -20.14 -7.31
N ASN A 123 -5.05 -20.77 -6.24
CA ASN A 123 -6.25 -21.57 -6.31
C ASN A 123 -7.49 -20.67 -6.22
N ILE A 124 -8.17 -20.51 -7.33
CA ILE A 124 -9.40 -19.68 -7.44
C ILE A 124 -10.48 -20.17 -6.47
N SER A 125 -10.59 -21.49 -6.24
CA SER A 125 -11.65 -22.05 -5.41
C SER A 125 -11.60 -21.66 -3.93
N VAL A 126 -10.44 -21.19 -3.43
CA VAL A 126 -10.29 -20.77 -2.03
C VAL A 126 -10.43 -19.26 -1.83
N ARG A 127 -10.62 -18.48 -2.89
CA ARG A 127 -10.68 -17.01 -2.78
C ARG A 127 -11.82 -16.52 -1.90
N GLY A 128 -12.99 -17.17 -2.01
CA GLY A 128 -14.14 -16.90 -1.14
C GLY A 128 -13.82 -17.16 0.34
N ASP A 129 -13.28 -18.33 0.65
CA ASP A 129 -12.93 -18.71 2.03
C ASP A 129 -11.87 -17.79 2.63
N VAL A 130 -10.86 -17.41 1.83
CA VAL A 130 -9.81 -16.44 2.25
C VAL A 130 -10.44 -15.09 2.54
N TRP A 131 -11.34 -14.61 1.69
CA TRP A 131 -11.96 -13.30 1.91
C TRP A 131 -12.94 -13.31 3.08
N GLU A 132 -13.73 -14.37 3.26
CA GLU A 132 -14.57 -14.55 4.45
C GLU A 132 -13.74 -14.52 5.74
N ALA A 133 -12.54 -15.12 5.72
CA ALA A 133 -11.62 -15.04 6.85
C ALA A 133 -11.06 -13.63 7.07
N MET A 134 -10.82 -12.84 6.02
CA MET A 134 -10.45 -11.42 6.15
C MET A 134 -11.57 -10.63 6.83
N GLU A 135 -12.84 -10.85 6.43
CA GLU A 135 -14.00 -10.25 7.06
C GLU A 135 -14.15 -10.70 8.53
N ALA A 136 -13.81 -11.95 8.84
CA ALA A 136 -13.78 -12.45 10.21
C ALA A 136 -12.66 -11.79 11.04
N CYS A 137 -11.46 -11.57 10.48
CA CYS A 137 -10.39 -10.82 11.15
C CYS A 137 -10.84 -9.40 11.53
N LEU A 138 -11.61 -8.73 10.65
CA LEU A 138 -12.20 -7.43 10.92
C LEU A 138 -13.21 -7.49 12.08
N LYS A 139 -14.13 -8.47 12.05
CA LYS A 139 -15.11 -8.71 13.13
C LYS A 139 -14.49 -9.01 14.48
N LEU A 140 -13.36 -9.76 14.47
CA LEU A 140 -12.63 -10.12 15.68
C LEU A 140 -11.75 -8.98 16.23
N GLY A 141 -11.66 -7.84 15.52
CA GLY A 141 -10.83 -6.72 15.93
C GLY A 141 -9.31 -6.96 15.75
N LEU A 142 -8.91 -7.97 14.99
CA LEU A 142 -7.51 -8.25 14.68
C LEU A 142 -6.95 -7.20 13.70
N THR A 143 -7.83 -6.59 12.93
CA THR A 143 -7.53 -5.47 12.03
C THR A 143 -8.66 -4.45 12.06
N ARG A 144 -8.34 -3.18 11.80
CA ARG A 144 -9.32 -2.09 11.69
C ARG A 144 -9.91 -1.95 10.29
N SER A 145 -9.20 -2.47 9.28
CA SER A 145 -9.60 -2.43 7.87
C SER A 145 -9.02 -3.63 7.13
N ILE A 146 -9.69 -4.03 6.05
CA ILE A 146 -9.25 -5.12 5.17
C ILE A 146 -9.19 -4.65 3.73
N GLY A 147 -8.29 -5.25 2.95
CA GLY A 147 -8.13 -4.92 1.54
C GLY A 147 -7.35 -6.00 0.81
N VAL A 148 -6.98 -5.67 -0.40
CA VAL A 148 -6.24 -6.54 -1.29
C VAL A 148 -4.98 -5.87 -1.80
N SER A 149 -4.07 -6.65 -2.35
CA SER A 149 -2.90 -6.17 -3.07
C SER A 149 -2.74 -6.96 -4.36
N ASN A 150 -2.33 -6.29 -5.43
CA ASN A 150 -2.10 -6.90 -6.74
C ASN A 150 -3.34 -7.52 -7.38
N TYR A 151 -4.54 -7.10 -7.02
CA TYR A 151 -5.76 -7.50 -7.71
C TYR A 151 -5.94 -6.67 -8.98
N GLY A 152 -6.13 -7.33 -10.12
CA GLY A 152 -6.50 -6.72 -11.38
C GLY A 152 -8.01 -6.59 -11.52
N ILE A 153 -8.47 -6.01 -12.63
CA ILE A 153 -9.90 -5.77 -12.89
C ILE A 153 -10.72 -7.07 -12.81
N SER A 154 -10.25 -8.15 -13.43
CA SER A 154 -10.93 -9.45 -13.38
C SER A 154 -11.04 -10.02 -11.96
N HIS A 155 -10.02 -9.79 -11.12
CA HIS A 155 -10.06 -10.22 -9.72
C HIS A 155 -11.08 -9.43 -8.91
N LEU A 156 -11.17 -8.12 -9.14
CA LEU A 156 -12.15 -7.24 -8.47
C LEU A 156 -13.57 -7.59 -8.88
N GLU A 157 -13.80 -7.89 -10.17
CA GLU A 157 -15.09 -8.38 -10.64
C GLU A 157 -15.47 -9.72 -10.01
N ASN A 158 -14.54 -10.68 -9.96
CA ASN A 158 -14.78 -11.98 -9.32
C ASN A 158 -15.06 -11.83 -7.81
N MET A 159 -14.45 -10.85 -7.11
CA MET A 159 -14.76 -10.60 -5.71
C MET A 159 -16.23 -10.30 -5.45
N LYS A 160 -16.92 -9.66 -6.38
CA LYS A 160 -18.36 -9.35 -6.26
C LYS A 160 -19.24 -10.60 -6.12
N GLU A 161 -18.72 -11.76 -6.51
CA GLU A 161 -19.47 -13.03 -6.41
C GLU A 161 -19.44 -13.63 -4.99
N TYR A 162 -18.43 -13.31 -4.16
CA TYR A 162 -18.24 -13.95 -2.86
C TYR A 162 -18.02 -13.00 -1.68
N ALA A 163 -17.62 -11.76 -1.90
CA ALA A 163 -17.40 -10.81 -0.81
C ALA A 163 -18.73 -10.31 -0.23
N THR A 164 -18.82 -10.23 1.10
CA THR A 164 -19.90 -9.51 1.79
C THR A 164 -19.53 -8.04 1.97
N ILE A 165 -18.27 -7.80 2.34
CA ILE A 165 -17.70 -6.46 2.52
C ILE A 165 -16.65 -6.26 1.44
N LEU A 166 -16.75 -5.15 0.67
CA LEU A 166 -15.76 -4.82 -0.35
C LEU A 166 -14.44 -4.35 0.27
N PRO A 167 -13.29 -4.57 -0.43
CA PRO A 167 -12.00 -4.12 0.04
C PRO A 167 -11.94 -2.59 0.10
N SER A 168 -11.37 -2.04 1.16
CA SER A 168 -11.18 -0.59 1.29
C SER A 168 -9.98 -0.05 0.53
N VAL A 169 -9.00 -0.93 0.23
CA VAL A 169 -7.74 -0.59 -0.44
C VAL A 169 -7.36 -1.72 -1.40
N ASN A 170 -6.86 -1.34 -2.59
CA ASN A 170 -6.09 -2.23 -3.46
C ASN A 170 -4.68 -1.66 -3.61
N GLN A 171 -3.68 -2.36 -3.05
CA GLN A 171 -2.28 -1.96 -3.15
C GLN A 171 -1.64 -2.54 -4.41
N ILE A 172 -1.24 -1.68 -5.36
CA ILE A 172 -0.71 -2.06 -6.68
C ILE A 172 0.54 -1.27 -7.04
N GLU A 173 1.32 -1.76 -7.99
CA GLU A 173 2.42 -1.00 -8.57
C GLU A 173 1.87 0.19 -9.37
N VAL A 174 2.29 1.41 -9.00
CA VAL A 174 1.93 2.66 -9.68
C VAL A 174 3.14 3.61 -9.70
N HIS A 175 3.49 4.07 -10.87
CA HIS A 175 4.53 5.07 -11.11
C HIS A 175 4.34 5.72 -12.50
N PRO A 176 5.04 6.79 -12.88
CA PRO A 176 4.82 7.49 -14.15
C PRO A 176 4.86 6.60 -15.40
N TRP A 177 5.63 5.51 -15.39
CA TRP A 177 5.74 4.56 -16.52
C TRP A 177 4.76 3.38 -16.45
N LEU A 178 3.94 3.33 -15.39
CA LEU A 178 2.85 2.35 -15.18
C LEU A 178 1.71 3.05 -14.44
N GLN A 179 0.89 3.78 -15.16
CA GLN A 179 -0.11 4.68 -14.57
C GLN A 179 -1.39 3.97 -14.11
N ARG A 180 -1.65 2.78 -14.64
CA ARG A 180 -2.78 1.93 -14.22
C ARG A 180 -4.15 2.65 -14.23
N LEU A 181 -4.40 3.52 -15.19
CA LEU A 181 -5.62 4.33 -15.22
C LEU A 181 -6.89 3.49 -15.08
N ASP A 182 -7.04 2.44 -15.91
CA ASP A 182 -8.22 1.58 -15.91
C ASP A 182 -8.39 0.83 -14.57
N LEU A 183 -7.28 0.33 -14.00
CA LEU A 183 -7.34 -0.39 -12.73
C LEU A 183 -7.60 0.55 -11.55
N ARG A 184 -7.06 1.77 -11.57
CA ARG A 184 -7.37 2.78 -10.54
C ARG A 184 -8.83 3.21 -10.60
N GLN A 185 -9.39 3.36 -11.80
CA GLN A 185 -10.82 3.60 -11.98
C GLN A 185 -11.65 2.42 -11.46
N ALA A 186 -11.29 1.19 -11.79
CA ALA A 186 -11.99 0.00 -11.26
C ALA A 186 -11.95 -0.09 -9.74
N ASN A 187 -10.82 0.30 -9.11
CA ASN A 187 -10.75 0.42 -7.65
C ASN A 187 -11.76 1.45 -7.12
N GLU A 188 -11.83 2.64 -7.72
CA GLU A 188 -12.74 3.70 -7.31
C GLU A 188 -14.22 3.28 -7.46
N GLU A 189 -14.57 2.58 -8.52
CA GLU A 189 -15.93 2.07 -8.79
C GLU A 189 -16.44 1.14 -7.69
N ILE A 190 -15.56 0.32 -7.09
CA ILE A 190 -15.92 -0.52 -5.93
C ILE A 190 -15.74 0.19 -4.59
N GLY A 191 -15.28 1.44 -4.60
CA GLY A 191 -15.02 2.23 -3.40
C GLY A 191 -13.69 1.93 -2.70
N ALA A 192 -12.78 1.20 -3.35
CA ALA A 192 -11.44 0.95 -2.86
C ALA A 192 -10.48 2.09 -3.26
N ILE A 193 -9.60 2.49 -2.34
CA ILE A 193 -8.54 3.44 -2.65
C ILE A 193 -7.32 2.71 -3.20
N THR A 194 -6.73 3.26 -4.24
CA THR A 194 -5.46 2.77 -4.75
C THR A 194 -4.32 3.15 -3.79
N MET A 195 -3.51 2.16 -3.39
CA MET A 195 -2.26 2.36 -2.65
C MET A 195 -1.09 2.00 -3.57
N GLY A 196 -0.33 3.03 -4.00
CA GLY A 196 0.75 2.88 -4.96
C GLY A 196 2.07 2.45 -4.30
N TYR A 197 2.53 1.24 -4.59
CA TYR A 197 3.88 0.83 -4.24
C TYR A 197 4.86 1.06 -5.40
N SER A 198 6.16 1.02 -5.11
CA SER A 198 7.26 1.26 -6.07
C SER A 198 7.11 2.54 -6.91
N PRO A 199 6.82 3.72 -6.32
CA PRO A 199 6.64 4.96 -7.08
C PRO A 199 7.88 5.35 -7.90
N LEU A 200 9.04 4.77 -7.59
CA LEU A 200 10.31 4.95 -8.30
C LEU A 200 10.66 3.78 -9.22
N ALA A 201 9.70 2.90 -9.58
CA ALA A 201 9.94 1.68 -10.37
C ALA A 201 11.16 0.89 -9.85
N ARG A 202 11.26 0.70 -8.53
CA ARG A 202 12.41 0.08 -7.82
C ARG A 202 13.77 0.75 -8.09
N GLY A 203 13.77 2.00 -8.53
CA GLY A 203 14.99 2.73 -8.91
C GLY A 203 15.44 2.52 -10.35
N HIS A 204 14.77 1.65 -11.13
CA HIS A 204 15.18 1.32 -12.49
C HIS A 204 15.05 2.49 -13.46
N ARG A 205 14.19 3.45 -13.18
CA ARG A 205 13.82 4.56 -14.06
C ARG A 205 14.12 5.96 -13.50
N VAL A 206 14.79 6.06 -12.33
CA VAL A 206 15.08 7.40 -11.74
C VAL A 206 16.06 8.23 -12.55
N THR A 207 16.79 7.62 -13.48
CA THR A 207 17.70 8.29 -14.42
C THR A 207 17.11 8.49 -15.81
N ASP A 208 15.81 8.27 -15.96
CA ASP A 208 15.09 8.47 -17.22
C ASP A 208 15.22 9.95 -17.68
N PRO A 209 15.69 10.21 -18.92
CA PRO A 209 15.93 11.56 -19.40
C PRO A 209 14.65 12.41 -19.48
N ALA A 210 13.51 11.82 -19.81
CA ALA A 210 12.24 12.54 -19.90
C ALA A 210 11.78 12.96 -18.50
N LEU A 211 11.82 12.04 -17.51
CA LEU A 211 11.54 12.39 -16.11
C LEU A 211 12.52 13.46 -15.59
N ALA A 212 13.82 13.34 -15.92
CA ALA A 212 14.83 14.33 -15.50
C ALA A 212 14.54 15.72 -16.06
N SER A 213 14.08 15.82 -17.31
CA SER A 213 13.67 17.10 -17.94
C SER A 213 12.45 17.70 -17.23
N ILE A 214 11.44 16.89 -16.94
CA ILE A 214 10.24 17.34 -16.19
C ILE A 214 10.66 17.84 -14.81
N ALA A 215 11.45 17.05 -14.06
CA ALA A 215 11.91 17.40 -12.72
C ALA A 215 12.74 18.70 -12.70
N GLN A 216 13.61 18.90 -13.70
CA GLN A 216 14.36 20.15 -13.87
C GLN A 216 13.44 21.35 -14.10
N SER A 217 12.40 21.20 -14.89
CA SER A 217 11.42 22.27 -15.17
C SER A 217 10.59 22.62 -13.93
N ILE A 218 10.31 21.62 -13.07
CA ILE A 218 9.63 21.81 -11.79
C ILE A 218 10.58 22.42 -10.73
N GLY A 219 11.88 22.15 -10.83
CA GLY A 219 12.88 22.55 -9.83
C GLY A 219 13.01 21.57 -8.66
N CYS A 220 12.86 20.24 -8.93
CA CYS A 220 12.97 19.19 -7.93
C CYS A 220 13.82 18.02 -8.45
N THR A 221 14.02 17.00 -7.61
CA THR A 221 14.68 15.77 -8.05
C THR A 221 13.72 14.86 -8.84
N PRO A 222 14.24 14.00 -9.75
CA PRO A 222 13.39 13.02 -10.44
C PRO A 222 12.62 12.09 -9.50
N ALA A 223 13.22 11.73 -8.36
CA ALA A 223 12.56 10.94 -7.33
C ALA A 223 11.36 11.69 -6.72
N GLN A 224 11.55 12.93 -6.36
CA GLN A 224 10.47 13.78 -5.85
C GLN A 224 9.35 13.97 -6.87
N ALA A 225 9.68 14.21 -8.14
CA ALA A 225 8.71 14.36 -9.22
C ALA A 225 7.85 13.10 -9.39
N ALA A 226 8.46 11.92 -9.44
CA ALA A 226 7.74 10.65 -9.57
C ALA A 226 6.86 10.33 -8.35
N ILE A 227 7.36 10.55 -7.12
CA ILE A 227 6.60 10.35 -5.88
C ILE A 227 5.39 11.29 -5.83
N LYS A 228 5.63 12.57 -6.14
CA LYS A 228 4.57 13.58 -6.14
C LYS A 228 3.50 13.27 -7.17
N TRP A 229 3.89 12.80 -8.35
CA TRP A 229 2.93 12.40 -9.36
C TRP A 229 2.01 11.28 -8.85
N VAL A 230 2.56 10.20 -8.25
CA VAL A 230 1.72 9.13 -7.66
C VAL A 230 0.77 9.69 -6.60
N TYR A 231 1.28 10.56 -5.74
CA TYR A 231 0.46 11.20 -4.70
C TYR A 231 -0.69 12.02 -5.30
N ASP A 232 -0.43 12.81 -6.34
CA ASP A 232 -1.44 13.68 -6.97
C ASP A 232 -2.46 12.92 -7.82
N THR A 233 -2.22 11.64 -8.13
CA THR A 233 -3.26 10.77 -8.71
C THR A 233 -4.41 10.43 -7.74
N GLY A 234 -4.35 10.87 -6.50
CA GLY A 234 -5.28 10.48 -5.44
C GLY A 234 -4.87 9.21 -4.69
N SER A 235 -3.79 8.55 -5.12
CA SER A 235 -3.31 7.31 -4.49
C SER A 235 -2.63 7.57 -3.15
N ILE A 236 -2.70 6.57 -2.25
CA ILE A 236 -1.81 6.50 -1.09
C ILE A 236 -0.44 6.07 -1.60
N THR A 237 0.63 6.74 -1.17
CA THR A 237 1.97 6.55 -1.74
C THR A 237 2.95 6.06 -0.67
N ILE A 238 3.65 4.96 -0.94
CA ILE A 238 4.56 4.30 0.02
C ILE A 238 5.96 4.06 -0.56
N PRO A 239 6.75 5.12 -0.78
CA PRO A 239 8.14 4.96 -1.20
C PRO A 239 8.95 4.19 -0.14
N LYS A 240 9.91 3.37 -0.59
CA LYS A 240 10.89 2.68 0.26
C LYS A 240 12.19 3.46 0.26
N SER A 241 12.77 3.71 1.42
CA SER A 241 14.15 4.13 1.57
C SER A 241 14.71 3.72 2.92
N SER A 242 15.94 3.21 2.94
CA SER A 242 16.74 3.00 4.17
C SER A 242 17.76 4.13 4.40
N ASN A 243 17.86 5.10 3.49
CA ASN A 243 18.71 6.26 3.63
C ASN A 243 17.94 7.39 4.33
N PRO A 244 18.44 7.91 5.49
CA PRO A 244 17.75 8.95 6.27
C PRO A 244 17.45 10.24 5.47
N GLU A 245 18.40 10.69 4.66
CA GLU A 245 18.24 11.91 3.86
C GLU A 245 17.14 11.73 2.80
N ARG A 246 17.11 10.55 2.14
CA ARG A 246 16.06 10.24 1.16
C ARG A 246 14.68 10.05 1.80
N ILE A 247 14.59 9.58 3.05
CA ILE A 247 13.32 9.53 3.78
C ILE A 247 12.75 10.94 3.94
N ILE A 248 13.59 11.92 4.29
CA ILE A 248 13.17 13.33 4.37
C ILE A 248 12.82 13.87 2.98
N GLU A 249 13.71 13.70 2.00
CA GLU A 249 13.51 14.14 0.61
C GLU A 249 12.21 13.61 0.00
N ASN A 250 11.92 12.31 0.20
CA ASN A 250 10.68 11.69 -0.27
C ASN A 250 9.43 12.37 0.30
N LYS A 251 9.45 12.75 1.58
CA LYS A 251 8.34 13.46 2.21
C LYS A 251 8.23 14.91 1.73
N GLU A 252 9.35 15.56 1.47
CA GLU A 252 9.36 16.93 0.95
C GLU A 252 8.72 17.03 -0.43
N SER A 253 8.65 15.93 -1.19
CA SER A 253 7.91 15.88 -2.47
C SER A 253 6.46 16.37 -2.34
N LEU A 254 5.84 16.17 -1.17
CA LEU A 254 4.45 16.61 -0.93
C LEU A 254 4.24 18.12 -1.03
N ASN A 255 5.30 18.91 -0.90
CA ASN A 255 5.27 20.37 -0.96
C ASN A 255 5.48 20.93 -2.38
N ILE A 256 5.69 20.05 -3.38
CA ILE A 256 5.95 20.41 -4.76
C ILE A 256 4.62 20.58 -5.49
N ASP A 257 4.52 21.55 -6.36
CA ASP A 257 3.41 21.72 -7.29
C ASP A 257 3.79 21.20 -8.68
N ILE A 258 3.06 20.19 -9.15
CA ILE A 258 3.25 19.60 -10.49
C ILE A 258 2.05 19.84 -11.41
N SER A 259 1.11 20.69 -11.03
CA SER A 259 -0.18 20.87 -11.73
C SER A 259 -0.03 21.25 -13.20
N ASN A 260 1.02 22.00 -13.54
CA ASN A 260 1.32 22.42 -14.91
C ASN A 260 2.04 21.36 -15.77
N PHE A 261 2.36 20.19 -15.20
CA PHE A 261 3.17 19.14 -15.84
C PHE A 261 2.44 17.80 -15.98
N ILE A 262 1.15 17.75 -15.67
CA ILE A 262 0.37 16.49 -15.69
C ILE A 262 0.37 15.84 -17.09
N GLU A 263 0.30 16.65 -18.15
CA GLU A 263 0.37 16.15 -19.54
C GLU A 263 1.75 15.56 -19.84
N ASP A 264 2.84 16.17 -19.37
CA ASP A 264 4.19 15.64 -19.55
C ASP A 264 4.37 14.28 -18.88
N PHE A 265 3.82 14.12 -17.67
CA PHE A 265 3.81 12.81 -17.00
C PHE A 265 2.98 11.78 -17.75
N SER A 266 1.88 12.17 -18.42
CA SER A 266 1.06 11.24 -19.19
C SER A 266 1.83 10.60 -20.34
N LEU A 267 2.82 11.28 -20.90
CA LEU A 267 3.68 10.81 -21.99
C LEU A 267 4.74 9.80 -21.52
N LEU A 268 4.92 9.61 -20.21
CA LEU A 268 5.85 8.62 -19.66
C LEU A 268 5.26 7.21 -19.61
N GLU A 269 3.95 7.03 -19.85
CA GLU A 269 3.29 5.72 -19.78
C GLU A 269 3.88 4.74 -20.81
N GLU A 270 4.42 3.63 -20.32
CA GLU A 270 5.05 2.57 -21.15
C GLU A 270 4.54 1.17 -20.80
N SER A 271 3.57 1.06 -19.89
CA SER A 271 3.16 -0.22 -19.25
C SER A 271 4.37 -0.98 -18.66
N TYR A 272 5.36 -0.21 -18.17
CA TYR A 272 6.59 -0.78 -17.61
C TYR A 272 6.33 -1.37 -16.23
N ILE A 273 6.56 -2.67 -16.09
CA ILE A 273 6.44 -3.38 -14.82
C ILE A 273 7.84 -3.60 -14.24
N SER A 274 8.09 -3.11 -13.03
CA SER A 274 9.42 -3.18 -12.43
C SER A 274 9.76 -4.56 -11.83
N GLY A 275 8.81 -5.48 -11.83
CA GLY A 275 8.99 -6.82 -11.30
C GLY A 275 7.89 -7.79 -11.71
N TRP A 276 7.30 -8.49 -10.75
CA TRP A 276 6.19 -9.41 -10.97
C TRP A 276 4.85 -8.68 -11.15
N ASN A 277 4.02 -9.15 -12.07
CA ASN A 277 2.70 -8.57 -12.34
C ASN A 277 1.55 -9.56 -12.10
N PRO A 278 1.11 -9.76 -10.88
CA PRO A 278 0.00 -10.67 -10.59
C PRO A 278 -1.39 -10.13 -10.98
N THR A 279 -1.51 -8.87 -11.38
CA THR A 279 -2.82 -8.28 -11.74
C THR A 279 -3.44 -8.88 -13.00
N ILE A 280 -2.68 -9.65 -13.78
CA ILE A 280 -3.12 -10.32 -15.00
C ILE A 280 -3.10 -11.85 -14.89
N GLU A 281 -2.71 -12.39 -13.73
CA GLU A 281 -2.78 -13.83 -13.48
C GLU A 281 -4.25 -14.26 -13.28
N PRO A 282 -4.58 -15.54 -13.51
CA PRO A 282 -5.94 -16.05 -13.33
C PRO A 282 -6.44 -15.90 -11.90
#